data_625b01bc4368ef93205fcfcd417e8808
#
_entry.id   625b01bc4368ef93205fcfcd417e8808
#
_cell.length_a   1.000
_cell.length_b   1.000
_cell.length_c   1.000
_cell.angle_alpha   90.00
_cell.angle_beta   90.00
_cell.angle_gamma   90.00
#
_symmetry.space_group_name_H-M   'P 1'
#
loop_
_entity.id
_entity.type
_entity.pdbx_description
1 polymer ?
#
loop_
_entity_poly.entity_id
_entity_poly.type
_entity_poly.pdbx_seq_one_letter_code
_entity_poly.pdbx_strand_id
1 'polypeptide(L)'
;YDGGYEVVSHLLAQGCRRPVFLHLQDSRSSRERSDGYASALREYGLSLESFPNFEVEVSVEAGLAAVREILALPVLPDAIVCGCDTVAIGVIEALHAAHIRIPEQIRVTGYDGIEFGAYLKTPLTTIAQPLYEIGMTSAQLLVERIKKPASPAREILLQSKLVVRESTGGASAAQPIPTTH
;
A
#
# COMPACT_ATOMS: atom_id res chain seq x y z
N TYR A 1 -9.19 5.38 3.44
CA TYR A 1 -9.33 4.78 4.77
C TYR A 1 -9.40 3.25 4.66
N ASP A 2 -10.42 2.67 3.98
CA ASP A 2 -10.70 1.23 3.95
C ASP A 2 -9.51 0.38 3.51
N GLY A 3 -8.82 0.77 2.45
CA GLY A 3 -7.62 0.05 2.00
C GLY A 3 -6.47 0.10 3.02
N GLY A 4 -6.31 1.23 3.73
CA GLY A 4 -5.34 1.33 4.82
C GLY A 4 -5.68 0.38 5.97
N TYR A 5 -6.93 0.35 6.38
CA TYR A 5 -7.42 -0.58 7.39
C TYR A 5 -7.22 -2.04 6.97
N GLU A 6 -7.60 -2.39 5.73
CA GLU A 6 -7.55 -3.76 5.22
C GLU A 6 -6.12 -4.32 5.14
N VAL A 7 -5.15 -3.53 4.65
CA VAL A 7 -3.77 -3.98 4.51
C VAL A 7 -3.09 -4.22 5.87
N VAL A 8 -3.34 -3.36 6.86
CA VAL A 8 -2.77 -3.54 8.21
C VAL A 8 -3.47 -4.69 8.95
N SER A 9 -4.79 -4.79 8.84
CA SER A 9 -5.55 -5.93 9.40
C SER A 9 -5.06 -7.26 8.86
N HIS A 10 -4.75 -7.35 7.56
CA HIS A 10 -4.16 -8.53 6.94
C HIS A 10 -2.81 -8.91 7.57
N LEU A 11 -1.91 -7.96 7.76
CA LEU A 11 -0.61 -8.21 8.40
C LEU A 11 -0.75 -8.66 9.85
N LEU A 12 -1.61 -7.99 10.62
CA LEU A 12 -1.84 -8.32 12.03
C LEU A 12 -2.49 -9.70 12.20
N ALA A 13 -3.43 -10.08 11.32
CA ALA A 13 -4.02 -11.42 11.28
C ALA A 13 -2.98 -12.50 10.99
N GLN A 14 -1.92 -12.19 10.25
CA GLN A 14 -0.78 -13.08 10.00
C GLN A 14 0.27 -13.08 11.13
N GLY A 15 0.01 -12.39 12.23
CA GLY A 15 0.88 -12.37 13.39
C GLY A 15 1.95 -11.28 13.40
N CYS A 16 1.96 -10.34 12.46
CA CYS A 16 2.85 -9.18 12.53
C CYS A 16 2.57 -8.35 13.79
N ARG A 17 3.62 -7.87 14.43
CA ARG A 17 3.51 -7.09 15.68
C ARG A 17 4.46 -5.89 15.72
N ARG A 18 5.35 -5.76 14.77
CA ARG A 18 6.33 -4.67 14.69
C ARG A 18 6.37 -4.08 13.27
N PRO A 19 5.26 -3.53 12.76
CA PRO A 19 5.26 -2.89 11.46
C PRO A 19 6.06 -1.58 11.48
N VAL A 20 6.61 -1.22 10.33
CA VAL A 20 7.13 0.12 10.01
C VAL A 20 6.27 0.71 8.91
N PHE A 21 6.02 2.01 8.98
CA PHE A 21 5.16 2.70 8.02
C PHE A 21 5.99 3.70 7.20
N LEU A 22 5.89 3.59 5.87
CA LEU A 22 6.43 4.56 4.92
C LEU A 22 5.25 5.38 4.37
N HIS A 23 5.04 6.56 4.96
CA HIS A 23 3.97 7.47 4.56
C HIS A 23 4.44 8.34 3.39
N LEU A 24 3.54 8.59 2.46
CA LEU A 24 3.78 9.58 1.42
C LEU A 24 3.59 11.00 1.99
N GLN A 25 4.19 11.99 1.33
CA GLN A 25 4.05 13.39 1.69
C GLN A 25 2.59 13.79 1.90
N ASP A 26 2.38 14.77 2.77
CA ASP A 26 1.08 15.16 3.30
C ASP A 26 0.05 15.48 2.20
N SER A 27 -0.88 14.55 2.03
CA SER A 27 -2.05 14.67 1.18
C SER A 27 -3.27 14.14 1.91
N ARG A 28 -4.47 14.53 1.48
CA ARG A 28 -5.71 14.01 2.05
C ARG A 28 -5.73 12.46 2.01
N SER A 29 -5.37 11.87 0.87
CA SER A 29 -5.35 10.41 0.71
C SER A 29 -4.33 9.72 1.61
N SER A 30 -3.17 10.34 1.85
CA SER A 30 -2.15 9.82 2.77
C SER A 30 -2.67 9.82 4.21
N ARG A 31 -3.31 10.91 4.65
CA ARG A 31 -3.93 10.98 5.98
C ARG A 31 -5.04 9.95 6.17
N GLU A 32 -5.95 9.82 5.20
CA GLU A 32 -7.03 8.82 5.26
C GLU A 32 -6.50 7.37 5.32
N ARG A 33 -5.38 7.06 4.63
CA ARG A 33 -4.70 5.76 4.78
C ARG A 33 -4.16 5.57 6.19
N SER A 34 -3.49 6.58 6.74
CA SER A 34 -2.95 6.54 8.11
C SER A 34 -4.04 6.36 9.16
N ASP A 35 -5.21 7.00 8.98
CA ASP A 35 -6.38 6.78 9.85
C ASP A 35 -6.86 5.33 9.78
N GLY A 36 -6.82 4.71 8.60
CA GLY A 36 -7.10 3.28 8.41
C GLY A 36 -6.08 2.40 9.14
N TYR A 37 -4.78 2.70 9.01
CA TYR A 37 -3.72 1.98 9.75
C TYR A 37 -3.95 2.05 11.25
N ALA A 38 -4.18 3.26 11.79
CA ALA A 38 -4.41 3.48 13.21
C ALA A 38 -5.64 2.72 13.72
N SER A 39 -6.70 2.65 12.92
CA SER A 39 -7.92 1.92 13.30
C SER A 39 -7.69 0.41 13.35
N ALA A 40 -7.00 -0.17 12.37
CA ALA A 40 -6.65 -1.58 12.38
C ALA A 40 -5.74 -1.93 13.57
N LEU A 41 -4.72 -1.11 13.86
CA LEU A 41 -3.83 -1.32 15.00
C LEU A 41 -4.59 -1.28 16.33
N ARG A 42 -5.54 -0.34 16.49
CA ARG A 42 -6.32 -0.17 17.72
C ARG A 42 -7.13 -1.42 18.07
N GLU A 43 -7.66 -2.15 17.08
CA GLU A 43 -8.38 -3.41 17.33
C GLU A 43 -7.51 -4.49 17.96
N TYR A 44 -6.19 -4.41 17.75
CA TYR A 44 -5.21 -5.30 18.37
C TYR A 44 -4.55 -4.69 19.62
N GLY A 45 -5.10 -3.60 20.16
CA GLY A 45 -4.55 -2.90 21.34
C GLY A 45 -3.21 -2.19 21.06
N LEU A 46 -2.92 -1.86 19.80
CA LEU A 46 -1.70 -1.19 19.36
C LEU A 46 -1.99 0.25 18.95
N SER A 47 -0.97 1.11 18.93
CA SER A 47 -1.07 2.49 18.47
C SER A 47 -0.04 2.76 17.36
N LEU A 48 -0.42 3.52 16.35
CA LEU A 48 0.47 3.87 15.22
C LEU A 48 1.72 4.62 15.70
N GLU A 49 1.57 5.48 16.68
CA GLU A 49 2.68 6.28 17.26
C GLU A 49 3.73 5.42 17.99
N SER A 50 3.39 4.17 18.30
CA SER A 50 4.32 3.22 18.91
C SER A 50 5.30 2.59 17.94
N PHE A 51 5.13 2.84 16.64
CA PHE A 51 5.95 2.25 15.58
C PHE A 51 6.76 3.30 14.82
N PRO A 52 7.92 2.94 14.25
CA PRO A 52 8.66 3.83 13.37
C PRO A 52 7.81 4.23 12.14
N ASN A 53 7.78 5.53 11.88
CA ASN A 53 7.07 6.14 10.77
C ASN A 53 8.05 7.04 10.01
N PHE A 54 8.15 6.84 8.70
CA PHE A 54 9.01 7.63 7.83
C PHE A 54 8.18 8.29 6.73
N GLU A 55 8.39 9.57 6.52
CA GLU A 55 7.84 10.27 5.37
C GLU A 55 8.78 10.08 4.19
N VAL A 56 8.24 9.65 3.05
CA VAL A 56 9.01 9.34 1.85
C VAL A 56 8.39 9.95 0.61
N GLU A 57 9.24 10.28 -0.36
CA GLU A 57 8.79 10.67 -1.70
C GLU A 57 8.28 9.45 -2.49
N VAL A 58 7.45 9.72 -3.52
CA VAL A 58 6.94 8.70 -4.43
C VAL A 58 8.02 8.34 -5.45
N SER A 59 8.99 7.55 -5.03
CA SER A 59 10.06 7.06 -5.91
C SER A 59 10.60 5.70 -5.45
N VAL A 60 11.21 4.97 -6.36
CA VAL A 60 11.93 3.72 -6.05
C VAL A 60 13.14 4.02 -5.16
N GLU A 61 13.84 5.11 -5.45
CA GLU A 61 15.02 5.57 -4.72
C GLU A 61 14.71 5.87 -3.25
N ALA A 62 13.53 6.46 -2.97
CA ALA A 62 13.08 6.70 -1.61
C ALA A 62 12.85 5.39 -0.84
N GLY A 63 12.27 4.37 -1.50
CA GLY A 63 12.15 3.02 -0.94
C GLY A 63 13.49 2.37 -0.62
N LEU A 64 14.45 2.46 -1.57
CA LEU A 64 15.83 1.99 -1.37
C LEU A 64 16.52 2.68 -0.19
N ALA A 65 16.35 3.99 -0.05
CA ALA A 65 16.95 4.77 1.04
C ALA A 65 16.32 4.42 2.40
N ALA A 66 14.99 4.33 2.46
CA ALA A 66 14.28 4.01 3.70
C ALA A 66 14.71 2.68 4.32
N VAL A 67 15.01 1.65 3.52
CA VAL A 67 15.47 0.35 4.04
C VAL A 67 16.79 0.48 4.79
N ARG A 68 17.69 1.37 4.41
CA ARG A 68 18.96 1.58 5.13
C ARG A 68 18.70 2.07 6.56
N GLU A 69 17.73 2.98 6.73
CA GLU A 69 17.34 3.49 8.05
C GLU A 69 16.61 2.41 8.86
N ILE A 70 15.72 1.65 8.20
CA ILE A 70 14.98 0.56 8.83
C ILE A 70 15.91 -0.53 9.34
N LEU A 71 16.92 -0.92 8.57
CA LEU A 71 17.89 -1.94 8.97
C LEU A 71 18.84 -1.47 10.08
N ALA A 72 18.94 -0.17 10.32
CA ALA A 72 19.69 0.41 11.45
C ALA A 72 18.88 0.49 12.75
N LEU A 73 17.59 0.14 12.74
CA LEU A 73 16.76 0.11 13.94
C LEU A 73 17.28 -0.93 14.96
N PRO A 74 17.16 -0.67 16.26
CA PRO A 74 17.60 -1.60 17.31
C PRO A 74 16.90 -2.97 17.23
N VAL A 75 15.68 -3.00 16.71
CA VAL A 75 14.89 -4.22 16.50
C VAL A 75 14.32 -4.15 15.10
N LEU A 76 14.58 -5.19 14.30
CA LEU A 76 14.04 -5.28 12.94
C LEU A 76 12.51 -5.39 12.96
N PRO A 77 11.82 -4.71 12.05
CA PRO A 77 10.39 -4.88 11.86
C PRO A 77 10.08 -6.28 11.31
N ASP A 78 8.84 -6.71 11.49
CA ASP A 78 8.31 -7.91 10.84
C ASP A 78 7.43 -7.59 9.62
N ALA A 79 7.15 -6.30 9.39
CA ALA A 79 6.48 -5.82 8.19
C ALA A 79 6.87 -4.37 7.85
N ILE A 80 6.86 -4.05 6.55
CA ILE A 80 6.98 -2.68 6.03
C ILE A 80 5.72 -2.38 5.22
N VAL A 81 4.96 -1.38 5.67
CA VAL A 81 3.74 -0.89 5.04
C VAL A 81 4.10 0.33 4.20
N CYS A 82 4.12 0.17 2.88
CA CYS A 82 4.45 1.25 1.96
C CYS A 82 3.19 1.99 1.51
N GLY A 83 3.25 3.32 1.51
CA GLY A 83 2.16 4.19 1.09
C GLY A 83 1.82 4.09 -0.41
N CYS A 84 2.70 3.53 -1.25
CA CYS A 84 2.43 3.19 -2.65
C CYS A 84 3.33 2.07 -3.16
N ASP A 85 2.96 1.47 -4.29
CA ASP A 85 3.69 0.37 -4.91
C ASP A 85 5.07 0.79 -5.43
N THR A 86 5.22 2.03 -5.90
CA THR A 86 6.52 2.54 -6.37
C THR A 86 7.57 2.52 -5.25
N VAL A 87 7.20 2.94 -4.05
CA VAL A 87 8.09 2.86 -2.87
C VAL A 87 8.34 1.40 -2.49
N ALA A 88 7.29 0.55 -2.53
CA ALA A 88 7.41 -0.87 -2.18
C ALA A 88 8.37 -1.64 -3.10
N ILE A 89 8.46 -1.27 -4.39
CA ILE A 89 9.45 -1.82 -5.33
C ILE A 89 10.86 -1.56 -4.82
N GLY A 90 11.17 -0.32 -4.45
CA GLY A 90 12.48 0.03 -3.89
C GLY A 90 12.79 -0.70 -2.59
N VAL A 91 11.78 -0.85 -1.72
CA VAL A 91 11.90 -1.61 -0.46
C VAL A 91 12.24 -3.08 -0.75
N ILE A 92 11.52 -3.75 -1.64
CA ILE A 92 11.77 -5.16 -2.00
C ILE A 92 13.18 -5.34 -2.57
N GLU A 93 13.59 -4.48 -3.50
CA GLU A 93 14.94 -4.52 -4.08
C GLU A 93 16.03 -4.34 -3.03
N ALA A 94 15.87 -3.38 -2.12
CA ALA A 94 16.85 -3.13 -1.05
C ALA A 94 16.93 -4.29 -0.04
N LEU A 95 15.79 -4.89 0.32
CA LEU A 95 15.74 -6.05 1.21
C LEU A 95 16.43 -7.25 0.56
N HIS A 96 16.21 -7.51 -0.74
CA HIS A 96 16.92 -8.57 -1.46
C HIS A 96 18.42 -8.32 -1.52
N ALA A 97 18.85 -7.07 -1.78
CA ALA A 97 20.28 -6.70 -1.78
C ALA A 97 20.92 -6.89 -0.40
N ALA A 98 20.15 -6.72 0.67
CA ALA A 98 20.58 -6.96 2.05
C ALA A 98 20.42 -8.44 2.50
N HIS A 99 20.05 -9.36 1.59
CA HIS A 99 19.80 -10.77 1.88
C HIS A 99 18.71 -11.03 2.94
N ILE A 100 17.75 -10.12 3.07
CA ILE A 100 16.57 -10.29 3.93
C ILE A 100 15.52 -11.09 3.16
N ARG A 101 15.02 -12.16 3.76
CA ARG A 101 13.98 -13.00 3.14
C ARG A 101 12.60 -12.35 3.30
N ILE A 102 11.89 -12.25 2.20
CA ILE A 102 10.51 -11.78 2.10
C ILE A 102 9.66 -13.00 1.67
N PRO A 103 8.63 -13.38 2.41
CA PRO A 103 8.01 -12.72 3.57
C PRO A 103 8.54 -13.18 4.95
N GLU A 104 9.45 -14.17 5.03
CA GLU A 104 9.76 -14.92 6.26
C GLU A 104 10.36 -14.05 7.37
N GLN A 105 11.18 -13.05 7.01
CA GLN A 105 11.78 -12.14 7.97
C GLN A 105 11.04 -10.81 8.02
N ILE A 106 10.74 -10.23 6.85
CA ILE A 106 10.02 -8.97 6.73
C ILE A 106 8.97 -9.10 5.62
N ARG A 107 7.72 -8.84 5.95
CA ARG A 107 6.64 -8.72 4.97
C ARG A 107 6.62 -7.33 4.38
N VAL A 108 6.19 -7.22 3.12
CA VAL A 108 6.09 -5.92 2.44
C VAL A 108 4.71 -5.79 1.81
N THR A 109 4.08 -4.63 2.00
CA THR A 109 2.84 -4.27 1.34
C THR A 109 2.95 -2.95 0.62
N GLY A 110 2.21 -2.81 -0.48
CA GLY A 110 2.07 -1.58 -1.23
C GLY A 110 0.65 -1.05 -1.26
N TYR A 111 0.44 -0.07 -2.10
CA TYR A 111 -0.83 0.55 -2.40
C TYR A 111 -0.80 1.04 -3.85
N ASP A 112 -1.87 0.96 -4.59
CA ASP A 112 -2.23 1.38 -5.94
C ASP A 112 -2.57 0.20 -6.86
N GLY A 113 -1.90 -0.95 -6.72
CA GLY A 113 -2.14 -2.13 -7.53
C GLY A 113 -1.54 -2.04 -8.93
N ILE A 114 -0.34 -1.43 -9.06
CA ILE A 114 0.31 -1.36 -10.36
C ILE A 114 0.64 -2.77 -10.88
N GLU A 115 0.44 -3.00 -12.18
CA GLU A 115 0.59 -4.32 -12.80
C GLU A 115 2.00 -4.90 -12.61
N PHE A 116 3.02 -4.05 -12.70
CA PHE A 116 4.41 -4.45 -12.53
C PHE A 116 4.71 -5.13 -11.18
N GLY A 117 3.97 -4.77 -10.13
CA GLY A 117 4.10 -5.39 -8.80
C GLY A 117 3.85 -6.91 -8.77
N ALA A 118 3.14 -7.46 -9.75
CA ALA A 118 2.89 -8.90 -9.90
C ALA A 118 4.10 -9.67 -10.47
N TYR A 119 5.01 -8.97 -11.15
CA TYR A 119 6.15 -9.56 -11.86
C TYR A 119 7.48 -9.34 -11.15
N LEU A 120 7.46 -8.76 -9.96
CA LEU A 120 8.67 -8.63 -9.14
C LEU A 120 9.20 -10.02 -8.75
N LYS A 121 10.49 -10.11 -8.41
CA LYS A 121 11.11 -11.34 -7.89
C LYS A 121 10.34 -11.90 -6.68
N THR A 122 9.78 -11.02 -5.85
CA THR A 122 8.78 -11.34 -4.84
C THR A 122 7.51 -10.55 -5.17
N PRO A 123 6.47 -11.17 -5.73
CA PRO A 123 5.23 -10.52 -6.09
C PRO A 123 4.59 -9.76 -4.94
N LEU A 124 4.25 -8.48 -5.17
CA LEU A 124 3.84 -7.53 -4.16
C LEU A 124 2.36 -7.65 -3.79
N THR A 125 2.09 -7.87 -2.51
CA THR A 125 0.76 -7.68 -1.90
C THR A 125 0.45 -6.19 -1.86
N THR A 126 -0.71 -5.80 -2.38
CA THR A 126 -1.07 -4.38 -2.53
C THR A 126 -2.57 -4.18 -2.43
N ILE A 127 -2.98 -2.94 -2.13
CA ILE A 127 -4.36 -2.49 -2.31
C ILE A 127 -4.51 -2.01 -3.75
N ALA A 128 -5.21 -2.79 -4.57
CA ALA A 128 -5.49 -2.43 -5.96
C ALA A 128 -6.64 -1.42 -6.06
N GLN A 129 -6.34 -0.25 -6.61
CA GLN A 129 -7.33 0.76 -6.95
C GLN A 129 -8.00 0.41 -8.29
N PRO A 130 -9.32 0.65 -8.46
CA PRO A 130 -10.02 0.42 -9.71
C PRO A 130 -9.72 1.56 -10.70
N LEU A 131 -8.47 1.68 -11.16
CA LEU A 131 -7.99 2.83 -11.93
C LEU A 131 -8.75 3.05 -13.24
N TYR A 132 -9.15 1.96 -13.91
CA TYR A 132 -9.96 2.05 -15.13
C TYR A 132 -11.34 2.67 -14.85
N GLU A 133 -12.03 2.16 -13.82
CA GLU A 133 -13.34 2.66 -13.41
C GLU A 133 -13.26 4.11 -12.92
N ILE A 134 -12.19 4.48 -12.22
CA ILE A 134 -11.91 5.87 -11.81
C ILE A 134 -11.81 6.75 -13.05
N GLY A 135 -11.02 6.35 -14.04
CA GLY A 135 -10.84 7.10 -15.28
C GLY A 135 -12.13 7.25 -16.07
N MET A 136 -12.87 6.15 -16.26
CA MET A 136 -14.16 6.14 -16.99
C MET A 136 -15.21 7.00 -16.29
N THR A 137 -15.37 6.82 -14.98
CA THR A 137 -16.34 7.58 -14.18
C THR A 137 -16.02 9.07 -14.19
N SER A 138 -14.74 9.42 -14.03
CA SER A 138 -14.28 10.81 -14.07
C SER A 138 -14.57 11.47 -15.42
N ALA A 139 -14.29 10.75 -16.53
CA ALA A 139 -14.57 11.25 -17.88
C ALA A 139 -16.08 11.46 -18.10
N GLN A 140 -16.93 10.52 -17.66
CA GLN A 140 -18.38 10.63 -17.74
C GLN A 140 -18.90 11.84 -16.96
N LEU A 141 -18.45 12.01 -15.71
CA LEU A 141 -18.81 13.15 -14.87
C LEU A 141 -18.39 14.48 -15.50
N LEU A 142 -17.18 14.53 -16.09
CA LEU A 142 -16.70 15.72 -16.78
C LEU A 142 -17.58 16.08 -18.00
N VAL A 143 -17.91 15.11 -18.86
CA VAL A 143 -18.79 15.31 -20.03
C VAL A 143 -20.17 15.78 -19.58
N GLU A 144 -20.75 15.18 -18.55
CA GLU A 144 -22.03 15.62 -18.00
C GLU A 144 -21.97 17.05 -17.48
N ARG A 145 -20.87 17.41 -16.79
CA ARG A 145 -20.66 18.77 -16.25
C ARG A 145 -20.54 19.81 -17.36
N ILE A 146 -19.85 19.48 -18.46
CA ILE A 146 -19.75 20.36 -19.64
C ILE A 146 -21.14 20.59 -20.25
N LYS A 147 -21.96 19.54 -20.36
CA LYS A 147 -23.32 19.64 -20.93
C LYS A 147 -24.32 20.36 -20.00
N LYS A 148 -24.11 20.24 -18.68
CA LYS A 148 -25.00 20.79 -17.65
C LYS A 148 -24.15 21.48 -16.52
N PRO A 149 -23.63 22.68 -16.77
CA PRO A 149 -22.70 23.34 -15.83
C PRO A 149 -23.29 23.63 -14.45
N ALA A 150 -24.60 23.84 -14.36
CA ALA A 150 -25.33 24.14 -13.11
C ALA A 150 -25.69 22.88 -12.29
N SER A 151 -25.35 21.68 -12.76
CA SER A 151 -25.59 20.46 -11.99
C SER A 151 -24.78 20.43 -10.68
N PRO A 152 -25.31 19.90 -9.57
CA PRO A 152 -24.58 19.79 -8.32
C PRO A 152 -23.33 18.91 -8.48
N ALA A 153 -22.32 19.18 -7.67
CA ALA A 153 -21.17 18.29 -7.58
C ALA A 153 -21.60 16.92 -7.03
N ARG A 154 -21.00 15.86 -7.57
CA ARG A 154 -21.23 14.48 -7.11
C ARG A 154 -19.91 13.89 -6.66
N GLU A 155 -19.93 13.13 -5.60
CA GLU A 155 -18.84 12.30 -5.13
C GLU A 155 -19.25 10.83 -5.36
N ILE A 156 -18.36 10.07 -6.00
CA ILE A 156 -18.55 8.64 -6.25
C ILE A 156 -17.37 7.91 -5.61
N LEU A 157 -17.67 7.05 -4.64
CA LEU A 157 -16.67 6.20 -4.01
C LEU A 157 -16.62 4.87 -4.75
N LEU A 158 -15.43 4.51 -5.22
CA LEU A 158 -15.13 3.21 -5.83
C LEU A 158 -14.31 2.38 -4.85
N GLN A 159 -14.63 1.09 -4.76
CA GLN A 159 -13.96 0.20 -3.81
C GLN A 159 -12.63 -0.29 -4.36
N SER A 160 -11.58 -0.15 -3.57
CA SER A 160 -10.30 -0.83 -3.77
C SER A 160 -10.38 -2.27 -3.24
N LYS A 161 -9.38 -3.11 -3.59
CA LYS A 161 -9.32 -4.52 -3.17
C LYS A 161 -7.91 -4.89 -2.72
N LEU A 162 -7.79 -5.62 -1.62
CA LEU A 162 -6.53 -6.24 -1.24
C LEU A 162 -6.22 -7.40 -2.21
N VAL A 163 -5.04 -7.34 -2.81
CA VAL A 163 -4.48 -8.40 -3.66
C VAL A 163 -3.31 -9.02 -2.93
N VAL A 164 -3.54 -10.17 -2.33
CA VAL A 164 -2.53 -10.91 -1.56
C VAL A 164 -1.61 -11.67 -2.50
N ARG A 165 -0.30 -11.45 -2.36
CA ARG A 165 0.76 -12.11 -3.13
C ARG A 165 1.88 -12.59 -2.20
N GLU A 166 3.01 -13.01 -2.79
CA GLU A 166 4.13 -13.64 -2.09
C GLU A 166 4.75 -12.74 -1.01
N SER A 167 4.79 -11.43 -1.19
CA SER A 167 5.43 -10.50 -0.25
C SER A 167 4.81 -10.48 1.16
N THR A 168 3.66 -11.13 1.35
CA THR A 168 3.04 -11.38 2.67
C THR A 168 2.66 -12.85 2.88
N GLY A 169 3.21 -13.78 2.08
CA GLY A 169 2.96 -15.21 2.23
C GLY A 169 1.75 -15.75 1.46
N GLY A 170 1.21 -14.99 0.50
CA GLY A 170 0.24 -15.51 -0.47
C GLY A 170 0.88 -16.49 -1.46
N ALA A 171 0.07 -17.28 -2.14
CA ALA A 171 0.57 -18.21 -3.16
C ALA A 171 1.30 -17.46 -4.28
N SER A 172 2.40 -18.05 -4.78
CA SER A 172 3.22 -17.55 -5.90
C SER A 172 2.49 -17.69 -7.26
N ALA A 173 1.24 -17.28 -7.37
CA ALA A 173 0.56 -17.20 -8.63
C ALA A 173 0.52 -15.71 -9.04
N ALA A 174 1.23 -15.38 -10.12
CA ALA A 174 0.98 -14.15 -10.85
C ALA A 174 -0.49 -14.14 -11.31
N GLN A 175 -1.39 -13.74 -10.45
CA GLN A 175 -2.76 -13.42 -10.86
C GLN A 175 -2.74 -11.99 -11.35
N PRO A 176 -2.89 -11.77 -12.67
CA PRO A 176 -3.14 -10.44 -13.18
C PRO A 176 -4.39 -9.90 -12.50
N ILE A 177 -4.38 -8.61 -12.19
CA ILE A 177 -5.58 -7.91 -11.71
C ILE A 177 -6.66 -8.14 -12.78
N PRO A 178 -7.86 -8.64 -12.42
CA PRO A 178 -8.92 -8.83 -13.42
C PRO A 178 -9.21 -7.49 -14.09
N THR A 179 -8.82 -7.35 -15.35
CA THR A 179 -9.30 -6.25 -16.20
C THR A 179 -10.75 -6.56 -16.52
N THR A 180 -11.67 -5.97 -15.79
CA THR A 180 -13.09 -5.93 -16.22
C THR A 180 -13.18 -5.05 -17.45
N HIS A 181 -13.47 -5.67 -18.60
CA HIS A 181 -13.81 -5.01 -19.85
C HIS A 181 -15.21 -4.40 -19.79
#